data_9e2ee8e8b9f75327ec1be9f9875b4c25
#
_entry.id   9e2ee8e8b9f75327ec1be9f9875b4c25
#
_cell.length_a   1.000
_cell.length_b   1.000
_cell.length_c   1.000
_cell.angle_alpha   90.00
_cell.angle_beta   90.00
_cell.angle_gamma   90.00
#
_symmetry.space_group_name_H-M   'P 1'
#
loop_
_entity.id
_entity.type
_entity.pdbx_description
1 polymer ?
#
loop_
_entity_poly.entity_id
_entity_poly.type
_entity_poly.pdbx_seq_one_letter_code
_entity_poly.pdbx_strand_id
1 'polypeptide(L)'
;VIVLDDKKIIRLNNVSASGMLINKKETMKNKSMSEVMATNLFFKPMYDFVDSYIDNNKTNKKEVSQEFKLDKDKQEKTIMLQITPLIENKAKSFVLVIDDISEVTQAQRHSAWGEVARRLAHEIKNPLTPIQLSAERIQHKFKDKLNKEDSVILERSTKTIVNQVNALKIMVNEFSEYARPPKTHKDEIRIDRLIDEVIDLYEIKKI
;
A
#
# COMPACT_ATOMS: atom_id res chain seq x y z
N VAL A 1 0.57 22.42 6.97
CA VAL A 1 0.40 23.62 6.14
C VAL A 1 1.55 24.58 6.41
N ILE A 2 2.09 25.19 5.36
CA ILE A 2 3.14 26.22 5.41
C ILE A 2 2.70 27.37 4.53
N VAL A 3 2.98 28.59 4.96
CA VAL A 3 2.79 29.80 4.13
C VAL A 3 4.15 30.45 3.90
N LEU A 4 4.50 30.60 2.63
CA LEU A 4 5.71 31.28 2.17
C LEU A 4 5.37 32.66 1.61
N ASP A 5 6.27 33.62 1.76
CA ASP A 5 6.22 34.86 0.99
C ASP A 5 6.91 34.70 -0.39
N ASP A 6 6.94 35.77 -1.14
CA ASP A 6 7.59 35.85 -2.47
C ASP A 6 9.13 35.68 -2.41
N LYS A 7 9.72 35.80 -1.24
CA LYS A 7 11.16 35.58 -0.96
C LYS A 7 11.41 34.18 -0.39
N LYS A 8 10.39 33.29 -0.42
CA LYS A 8 10.45 31.90 0.10
C LYS A 8 10.72 31.81 1.60
N ILE A 9 10.37 32.87 2.37
CA ILE A 9 10.48 32.88 3.82
C ILE A 9 9.18 32.36 4.43
N ILE A 10 9.29 31.46 5.39
CA ILE A 10 8.15 30.85 6.09
C ILE A 10 7.52 31.90 7.03
N ARG A 11 6.31 32.32 6.71
CA ARG A 11 5.53 33.27 7.49
C ARG A 11 4.64 32.60 8.51
N LEU A 12 4.11 31.42 8.14
CA LEU A 12 3.25 30.60 8.99
C LEU A 12 3.53 29.13 8.75
N ASN A 13 3.47 28.34 9.80
CA ASN A 13 3.41 26.89 9.73
C ASN A 13 2.58 26.33 10.88
N ASN A 14 1.95 25.16 10.66
CA ASN A 14 1.29 24.43 11.73
C ASN A 14 2.22 23.38 12.36
N VAL A 15 1.81 22.83 13.50
CA VAL A 15 2.57 21.84 14.27
C VAL A 15 2.89 20.59 13.44
N SER A 16 1.95 20.13 12.63
CA SER A 16 2.14 18.94 11.77
C SER A 16 3.26 19.15 10.77
N ALA A 17 3.34 20.33 10.12
CA ALA A 17 4.41 20.66 9.19
C ALA A 17 5.78 20.69 9.88
N SER A 18 5.87 21.27 11.08
CA SER A 18 7.10 21.24 11.88
C SER A 18 7.50 19.82 12.26
N GLY A 19 6.54 18.99 12.65
CA GLY A 19 6.78 17.60 12.99
C GLY A 19 7.24 16.72 11.82
N MET A 20 6.79 17.07 10.61
CA MET A 20 7.14 16.33 9.38
C MET A 20 8.52 16.74 8.85
N LEU A 21 8.79 18.04 8.74
CA LEU A 21 9.98 18.57 8.06
C LEU A 21 11.20 18.70 8.94
N ILE A 22 11.00 19.06 10.22
CA ILE A 22 12.09 19.28 11.17
C ILE A 22 11.79 18.62 12.53
N ASN A 23 12.77 18.65 13.42
CA ASN A 23 12.55 18.19 14.79
C ASN A 23 11.53 19.12 15.49
N LYS A 24 10.54 18.54 16.19
CA LYS A 24 9.40 19.23 16.84
C LYS A 24 9.78 20.39 17.79
N LYS A 25 11.02 20.46 18.24
CA LYS A 25 11.50 21.51 19.15
C LYS A 25 11.90 22.80 18.42
N GLU A 26 12.03 22.79 17.09
CA GLU A 26 12.46 23.93 16.31
C GLU A 26 11.27 24.65 15.66
N THR A 27 11.36 25.99 15.62
CA THR A 27 10.41 26.82 14.86
C THR A 27 10.91 27.02 13.44
N MET A 28 9.98 26.94 12.46
CA MET A 28 10.27 27.25 11.06
C MET A 28 9.97 28.69 10.70
N LYS A 29 9.22 29.41 11.56
CA LYS A 29 8.80 30.79 11.28
C LYS A 29 10.01 31.72 11.10
N ASN A 30 9.97 32.55 10.05
CA ASN A 30 11.02 33.48 9.62
C ASN A 30 12.32 32.85 9.12
N LYS A 31 12.41 31.51 9.03
CA LYS A 31 13.48 30.80 8.31
C LYS A 31 13.17 30.77 6.81
N SER A 32 14.20 30.76 5.98
CA SER A 32 13.99 30.48 4.55
C SER A 32 13.66 29.00 4.35
N MET A 33 12.92 28.69 3.29
CA MET A 33 12.61 27.31 2.96
C MET A 33 13.90 26.49 2.69
N SER A 34 14.95 27.14 2.13
CA SER A 34 16.25 26.51 1.91
C SER A 34 16.97 26.13 3.22
N GLU A 35 16.90 26.97 4.26
CA GLU A 35 17.46 26.64 5.58
C GLU A 35 16.77 25.44 6.22
N VAL A 36 15.45 25.38 6.11
CA VAL A 36 14.67 24.23 6.62
C VAL A 36 15.05 22.96 5.87
N MET A 37 15.24 23.03 4.56
CA MET A 37 15.62 21.88 3.74
C MET A 37 17.05 21.41 3.96
N ALA A 38 17.95 22.29 4.30
CA ALA A 38 19.32 21.93 4.65
C ALA A 38 19.38 20.99 5.87
N THR A 39 18.38 21.06 6.75
CA THR A 39 18.27 20.18 7.92
C THR A 39 17.70 18.81 7.61
N ASN A 40 17.01 18.65 6.47
CA ASN A 40 16.37 17.38 6.11
C ASN A 40 16.35 17.13 4.59
N LEU A 41 17.44 16.60 4.07
CA LEU A 41 17.64 16.32 2.65
C LEU A 41 16.63 15.29 2.06
N PHE A 42 15.93 14.56 2.91
CA PHE A 42 14.88 13.63 2.50
C PHE A 42 13.79 14.31 1.66
N PHE A 43 13.46 15.57 1.98
CA PHE A 43 12.44 16.33 1.24
C PHE A 43 13.02 17.18 0.09
N LYS A 44 14.28 16.96 -0.29
CA LYS A 44 14.91 17.74 -1.36
C LYS A 44 14.14 17.76 -2.67
N PRO A 45 13.61 16.62 -3.21
CA PRO A 45 12.84 16.64 -4.47
C PRO A 45 11.59 17.53 -4.40
N MET A 46 10.93 17.54 -3.24
CA MET A 46 9.77 18.38 -2.99
C MET A 46 10.18 19.88 -2.93
N TYR A 47 11.28 20.17 -2.28
CA TYR A 47 11.80 21.52 -2.21
C TYR A 47 12.19 22.07 -3.59
N ASP A 48 12.94 21.29 -4.39
CA ASP A 48 13.36 21.70 -5.73
C ASP A 48 12.14 22.02 -6.60
N PHE A 49 11.05 21.27 -6.43
CA PHE A 49 9.78 21.55 -7.09
C PHE A 49 9.14 22.87 -6.63
N VAL A 50 9.06 23.11 -5.31
CA VAL A 50 8.53 24.36 -4.74
C VAL A 50 9.34 25.55 -5.23
N ASP A 51 10.66 25.43 -5.20
CA ASP A 51 11.59 26.48 -5.63
C ASP A 51 11.38 26.85 -7.10
N SER A 52 11.37 25.85 -7.96
CA SER A 52 11.11 26.00 -9.39
C SER A 52 9.70 26.57 -9.67
N TYR A 53 8.70 26.12 -8.93
CA TYR A 53 7.33 26.61 -9.09
C TYR A 53 7.22 28.10 -8.76
N ILE A 54 7.79 28.54 -7.63
CA ILE A 54 7.74 29.93 -7.21
C ILE A 54 8.46 30.82 -8.20
N ASP A 55 9.63 30.41 -8.70
CA ASP A 55 10.43 31.21 -9.65
C ASP A 55 9.76 31.34 -11.01
N ASN A 56 9.14 30.28 -11.51
CA ASN A 56 8.50 30.26 -12.81
C ASN A 56 7.08 30.88 -12.82
N ASN A 57 6.41 30.96 -11.65
CA ASN A 57 5.02 31.40 -11.55
C ASN A 57 4.86 32.79 -10.91
N LYS A 58 5.76 33.71 -11.20
CA LYS A 58 5.69 35.11 -10.68
C LYS A 58 4.40 35.85 -11.08
N THR A 59 3.72 35.41 -12.14
CA THR A 59 2.49 36.03 -12.67
C THR A 59 1.26 35.15 -12.69
N ASN A 60 1.40 33.82 -12.58
CA ASN A 60 0.29 32.87 -12.69
C ASN A 60 -0.33 32.54 -11.34
N LYS A 61 -1.69 32.44 -11.32
CA LYS A 61 -2.49 32.04 -10.14
C LYS A 61 -2.85 30.56 -10.15
N LYS A 62 -2.10 29.72 -10.86
CA LYS A 62 -2.49 28.31 -11.03
C LYS A 62 -2.06 27.48 -9.84
N GLU A 63 -3.02 26.86 -9.18
CA GLU A 63 -2.78 25.82 -8.20
C GLU A 63 -2.12 24.60 -8.86
N VAL A 64 -1.22 23.95 -8.14
CA VAL A 64 -0.57 22.71 -8.58
C VAL A 64 -0.57 21.70 -7.45
N SER A 65 -0.75 20.43 -7.81
CA SER A 65 -0.63 19.29 -6.89
C SER A 65 0.34 18.28 -7.49
N GLN A 66 1.27 17.78 -6.69
CA GLN A 66 2.29 16.83 -7.11
C GLN A 66 2.52 15.78 -6.03
N GLU A 67 2.59 14.52 -6.46
CA GLU A 67 2.94 13.38 -5.61
C GLU A 67 4.45 13.14 -5.65
N PHE A 68 5.05 12.93 -4.49
CA PHE A 68 6.46 12.61 -4.31
C PHE A 68 6.60 11.26 -3.61
N LYS A 69 7.34 10.34 -4.23
CA LYS A 69 7.78 9.11 -3.60
C LYS A 69 9.17 9.33 -3.04
N LEU A 70 9.27 9.25 -1.75
CA LEU A 70 10.50 9.49 -1.00
C LEU A 70 10.90 8.19 -0.31
N ASP A 71 12.15 7.79 -0.46
CA ASP A 71 12.69 6.60 0.21
C ASP A 71 13.64 7.04 1.33
N LYS A 72 13.34 6.59 2.55
CA LYS A 72 14.19 6.79 3.71
C LYS A 72 14.33 5.46 4.46
N ASP A 73 15.57 4.97 4.56
CA ASP A 73 15.91 3.78 5.36
C ASP A 73 15.05 2.54 5.01
N LYS A 74 14.75 2.32 3.72
CA LYS A 74 13.87 1.28 3.18
C LYS A 74 12.37 1.46 3.51
N GLN A 75 11.96 2.63 3.97
CA GLN A 75 10.55 3.01 4.09
C GLN A 75 10.18 3.99 2.98
N GLU A 76 9.37 3.50 2.03
CA GLU A 76 8.80 4.34 0.98
C GLU A 76 7.68 5.21 1.59
N LYS A 77 7.83 6.52 1.51
CA LYS A 77 6.79 7.49 1.86
C LYS A 77 6.24 8.15 0.62
N THR A 78 4.93 8.27 0.56
CA THR A 78 4.23 8.99 -0.50
C THR A 78 3.68 10.29 0.08
N ILE A 79 4.24 11.41 -0.37
CA ILE A 79 3.85 12.75 0.09
C ILE A 79 3.11 13.47 -1.04
N MET A 80 1.91 13.95 -0.75
CA MET A 80 1.18 14.87 -1.62
C MET A 80 1.52 16.30 -1.24
N LEU A 81 2.01 17.07 -2.20
CA LEU A 81 2.24 18.48 -2.07
C LEU A 81 1.27 19.25 -2.96
N GLN A 82 0.55 20.20 -2.37
CA GLN A 82 -0.32 21.13 -3.06
C GLN A 82 0.18 22.55 -2.82
N ILE A 83 0.32 23.34 -3.87
CA ILE A 83 0.76 24.73 -3.80
C ILE A 83 -0.34 25.61 -4.35
N THR A 84 -0.86 26.51 -3.52
CA THR A 84 -1.88 27.48 -3.88
C THR A 84 -1.32 28.90 -3.73
N PRO A 85 -1.17 29.68 -4.82
CA PRO A 85 -0.74 31.06 -4.74
C PRO A 85 -1.87 31.95 -4.21
N LEU A 86 -1.56 32.77 -3.21
CA LEU A 86 -2.42 33.81 -2.67
C LEU A 86 -1.88 35.18 -3.05
N ILE A 87 -2.76 36.06 -3.54
CA ILE A 87 -2.43 37.45 -3.84
C ILE A 87 -3.36 38.33 -3.03
N GLU A 88 -2.82 39.03 -2.04
CA GLU A 88 -3.55 39.94 -1.20
C GLU A 88 -2.80 41.29 -1.15
N ASN A 89 -3.51 42.39 -1.42
CA ASN A 89 -2.96 43.77 -1.38
C ASN A 89 -1.62 43.93 -2.10
N LYS A 90 -1.46 43.31 -3.29
CA LYS A 90 -0.20 43.26 -4.06
C LYS A 90 0.94 42.44 -3.44
N ALA A 91 0.76 41.89 -2.23
CA ALA A 91 1.69 40.94 -1.65
C ALA A 91 1.36 39.52 -2.18
N LYS A 92 2.39 38.80 -2.57
CA LYS A 92 2.25 37.41 -3.05
C LYS A 92 2.73 36.45 -1.99
N SER A 93 1.90 35.47 -1.71
CA SER A 93 2.21 34.39 -0.77
C SER A 93 1.85 33.03 -1.43
N PHE A 94 2.40 31.96 -0.91
CA PHE A 94 2.15 30.59 -1.37
C PHE A 94 1.77 29.75 -0.17
N VAL A 95 0.60 29.11 -0.27
CA VAL A 95 0.18 28.13 0.72
C VAL A 95 0.61 26.76 0.23
N LEU A 96 1.41 26.07 1.02
CA LEU A 96 1.82 24.69 0.81
C LEU A 96 1.05 23.79 1.76
N VAL A 97 0.33 22.84 1.21
CA VAL A 97 -0.28 21.73 1.95
C VAL A 97 0.56 20.49 1.66
N ILE A 98 1.10 19.90 2.72
CA ILE A 98 1.95 18.70 2.65
C ILE A 98 1.23 17.62 3.44
N ASP A 99 0.92 16.52 2.79
CA ASP A 99 0.16 15.42 3.38
C ASP A 99 0.88 14.08 3.14
N ASP A 100 1.04 13.28 4.19
CA ASP A 100 1.57 11.92 4.08
C ASP A 100 0.42 10.97 3.73
N ILE A 101 0.33 10.63 2.45
CA ILE A 101 -0.71 9.74 1.91
C ILE A 101 -0.25 8.29 1.78
N SER A 102 0.85 7.91 2.44
CA SER A 102 1.44 6.56 2.34
C SER A 102 0.44 5.47 2.69
N GLU A 103 -0.26 5.60 3.82
CA GLU A 103 -1.26 4.61 4.26
C GLU A 103 -2.43 4.51 3.29
N VAL A 104 -2.92 5.65 2.80
CA VAL A 104 -4.05 5.70 1.85
C VAL A 104 -3.66 5.04 0.53
N THR A 105 -2.49 5.40 0.00
CA THR A 105 -1.98 4.85 -1.27
C THR A 105 -1.72 3.35 -1.15
N GLN A 106 -1.17 2.90 -0.02
CA GLN A 106 -0.94 1.48 0.25
C GLN A 106 -2.25 0.71 0.36
N ALA A 107 -3.25 1.24 1.08
CA ALA A 107 -4.57 0.63 1.20
C ALA A 107 -5.28 0.53 -0.17
N GLN A 108 -5.18 1.56 -1.00
CA GLN A 108 -5.73 1.55 -2.36
C GLN A 108 -5.05 0.49 -3.24
N ARG A 109 -3.71 0.38 -3.19
CA ARG A 109 -2.96 -0.66 -3.90
C ARG A 109 -3.37 -2.06 -3.46
N HIS A 110 -3.49 -2.30 -2.14
CA HIS A 110 -3.94 -3.58 -1.60
C HIS A 110 -5.37 -3.92 -2.05
N SER A 111 -6.28 -2.94 -2.03
CA SER A 111 -7.66 -3.13 -2.49
C SER A 111 -7.73 -3.49 -3.98
N ALA A 112 -7.02 -2.74 -4.83
CA ALA A 112 -6.97 -3.00 -6.26
C ALA A 112 -6.34 -4.38 -6.57
N TRP A 113 -5.26 -4.73 -5.85
CA TRP A 113 -4.61 -6.03 -5.98
C TRP A 113 -5.54 -7.19 -5.57
N GLY A 114 -6.31 -7.00 -4.49
CA GLY A 114 -7.30 -7.98 -4.03
C GLY A 114 -8.39 -8.27 -5.07
N GLU A 115 -8.85 -7.25 -5.79
CA GLU A 115 -9.81 -7.42 -6.87
C GLU A 115 -9.24 -8.20 -8.06
N VAL A 116 -8.01 -7.85 -8.49
CA VAL A 116 -7.30 -8.55 -9.57
C VAL A 116 -7.05 -10.01 -9.21
N ALA A 117 -6.56 -10.28 -7.99
CA ALA A 117 -6.30 -11.65 -7.53
C ALA A 117 -7.57 -12.50 -7.49
N ARG A 118 -8.70 -11.93 -7.05
CA ARG A 118 -9.99 -12.63 -7.05
C ARG A 118 -10.44 -12.97 -8.46
N ARG A 119 -10.34 -12.04 -9.39
CA ARG A 119 -10.70 -12.26 -10.79
C ARG A 119 -9.83 -13.34 -11.43
N LEU A 120 -8.52 -13.25 -11.24
CA LEU A 120 -7.58 -14.27 -11.71
C LEU A 120 -7.89 -15.65 -11.12
N ALA A 121 -8.21 -15.72 -9.82
CA ALA A 121 -8.58 -16.99 -9.18
C ALA A 121 -9.82 -17.60 -9.83
N HIS A 122 -10.83 -16.83 -10.16
CA HIS A 122 -12.01 -17.31 -10.87
C HIS A 122 -11.67 -17.78 -12.30
N GLU A 123 -10.86 -17.00 -13.02
CA GLU A 123 -10.45 -17.35 -14.39
C GLU A 123 -9.56 -18.60 -14.44
N ILE A 124 -8.74 -18.86 -13.41
CA ILE A 124 -7.94 -20.08 -13.30
C ILE A 124 -8.81 -21.29 -12.90
N LYS A 125 -9.77 -21.13 -11.99
CA LYS A 125 -10.67 -22.22 -11.58
C LYS A 125 -11.55 -22.74 -12.72
N ASN A 126 -11.96 -21.84 -13.62
CA ASN A 126 -12.85 -22.17 -14.73
C ASN A 126 -12.34 -23.32 -15.62
N PRO A 127 -11.07 -23.34 -16.10
CA PRO A 127 -10.55 -24.46 -16.88
C PRO A 127 -10.21 -25.69 -16.02
N LEU A 128 -9.95 -25.56 -14.73
CA LEU A 128 -9.59 -26.70 -13.87
C LEU A 128 -10.74 -27.69 -13.66
N THR A 129 -11.98 -27.19 -13.57
CA THR A 129 -13.14 -28.03 -13.39
C THR A 129 -13.40 -28.96 -14.61
N PRO A 130 -13.40 -28.47 -15.86
CA PRO A 130 -13.50 -29.36 -17.04
C PRO A 130 -12.36 -30.37 -17.15
N ILE A 131 -11.12 -30.00 -16.77
CA ILE A 131 -9.98 -30.92 -16.79
C ILE A 131 -10.21 -32.06 -15.81
N GLN A 132 -10.63 -31.75 -14.57
CA GLN A 132 -10.97 -32.76 -13.57
C GLN A 132 -12.06 -33.72 -14.07
N LEU A 133 -13.19 -33.16 -14.54
CA LEU A 133 -14.31 -33.95 -15.04
C LEU A 133 -13.92 -34.81 -16.25
N SER A 134 -13.03 -34.32 -17.12
CA SER A 134 -12.53 -35.08 -18.25
C SER A 134 -11.68 -36.28 -17.81
N ALA A 135 -10.79 -36.08 -16.82
CA ALA A 135 -9.99 -37.17 -16.25
C ALA A 135 -10.88 -38.25 -15.59
N GLU A 136 -11.84 -37.80 -14.77
CA GLU A 136 -12.81 -38.70 -14.12
C GLU A 136 -13.67 -39.47 -15.14
N ARG A 137 -14.11 -38.80 -16.21
CA ARG A 137 -14.89 -39.39 -17.28
C ARG A 137 -14.09 -40.42 -18.07
N ILE A 138 -12.83 -40.17 -18.37
CA ILE A 138 -11.92 -41.11 -19.04
C ILE A 138 -11.75 -42.36 -18.17
N GLN A 139 -11.47 -42.17 -16.88
CA GLN A 139 -11.33 -43.27 -15.93
C GLN A 139 -12.58 -44.12 -15.89
N HIS A 140 -13.76 -43.51 -15.70
CA HIS A 140 -15.03 -44.23 -15.62
C HIS A 140 -15.37 -44.99 -16.94
N LYS A 141 -15.11 -44.38 -18.12
CA LYS A 141 -15.47 -44.94 -19.40
C LYS A 141 -14.60 -46.13 -19.79
N PHE A 142 -13.33 -46.14 -19.40
CA PHE A 142 -12.36 -47.11 -19.90
C PHE A 142 -11.91 -48.14 -18.86
N LYS A 143 -12.18 -47.94 -17.56
CA LYS A 143 -11.74 -48.83 -16.47
C LYS A 143 -12.05 -50.31 -16.74
N ASP A 144 -13.26 -50.61 -17.20
CA ASP A 144 -13.74 -52.00 -17.43
C ASP A 144 -13.49 -52.49 -18.86
N LYS A 145 -12.87 -51.67 -19.71
CA LYS A 145 -12.61 -51.99 -21.14
C LYS A 145 -11.16 -52.32 -21.42
N LEU A 146 -10.28 -52.12 -20.48
CA LEU A 146 -8.83 -52.33 -20.59
C LEU A 146 -8.42 -53.65 -19.92
N ASN A 147 -7.29 -54.19 -20.35
CA ASN A 147 -6.64 -55.27 -19.61
C ASN A 147 -6.17 -54.78 -18.24
N LYS A 148 -5.77 -55.70 -17.35
CA LYS A 148 -5.39 -55.35 -15.96
C LYS A 148 -4.21 -54.35 -15.87
N GLU A 149 -3.20 -54.50 -16.73
CA GLU A 149 -2.01 -53.62 -16.71
C GLU A 149 -2.37 -52.21 -17.16
N ASP A 150 -3.07 -52.07 -18.28
CA ASP A 150 -3.50 -50.78 -18.81
C ASP A 150 -4.51 -50.08 -17.90
N SER A 151 -5.40 -50.85 -17.24
CA SER A 151 -6.35 -50.31 -16.27
C SER A 151 -5.63 -49.67 -15.06
N VAL A 152 -4.56 -50.26 -14.55
CA VAL A 152 -3.75 -49.73 -13.47
C VAL A 152 -3.04 -48.43 -13.89
N ILE A 153 -2.51 -48.42 -15.13
CA ILE A 153 -1.86 -47.19 -15.66
C ILE A 153 -2.89 -46.08 -15.81
N LEU A 154 -4.07 -46.38 -16.35
CA LEU A 154 -5.15 -45.39 -16.50
C LEU A 154 -5.57 -44.81 -15.14
N GLU A 155 -5.81 -45.67 -14.14
CA GLU A 155 -6.25 -45.26 -12.82
C GLU A 155 -5.20 -44.39 -12.16
N ARG A 156 -3.93 -44.75 -12.20
CA ARG A 156 -2.83 -43.97 -11.66
C ARG A 156 -2.69 -42.60 -12.32
N SER A 157 -2.78 -42.56 -13.66
CA SER A 157 -2.63 -41.32 -14.43
C SER A 157 -3.79 -40.36 -14.19
N THR A 158 -5.03 -40.84 -14.24
CA THR A 158 -6.21 -40.00 -13.98
C THR A 158 -6.26 -39.50 -12.55
N LYS A 159 -5.92 -40.35 -11.56
CA LYS A 159 -5.81 -39.96 -10.16
C LYS A 159 -4.75 -38.88 -9.94
N THR A 160 -3.61 -39.01 -10.63
CA THR A 160 -2.56 -37.96 -10.58
C THR A 160 -3.08 -36.64 -11.12
N ILE A 161 -3.78 -36.63 -12.26
CA ILE A 161 -4.38 -35.45 -12.85
C ILE A 161 -5.36 -34.79 -11.85
N VAL A 162 -6.29 -35.58 -11.30
CA VAL A 162 -7.28 -35.07 -10.32
C VAL A 162 -6.63 -34.49 -9.09
N ASN A 163 -5.60 -35.15 -8.56
CA ASN A 163 -4.86 -34.68 -7.40
C ASN A 163 -4.13 -33.32 -7.68
N GLN A 164 -3.51 -33.21 -8.86
CA GLN A 164 -2.84 -31.95 -9.26
C GLN A 164 -3.85 -30.81 -9.45
N VAL A 165 -5.00 -31.09 -10.07
CA VAL A 165 -6.07 -30.10 -10.22
C VAL A 165 -6.58 -29.62 -8.86
N ASN A 166 -6.76 -30.53 -7.90
CA ASN A 166 -7.19 -30.17 -6.55
C ASN A 166 -6.13 -29.35 -5.81
N ALA A 167 -4.85 -29.68 -5.93
CA ALA A 167 -3.75 -28.91 -5.37
C ALA A 167 -3.71 -27.49 -5.97
N LEU A 168 -3.89 -27.36 -7.28
CA LEU A 168 -3.98 -26.05 -7.93
C LEU A 168 -5.19 -25.24 -7.45
N LYS A 169 -6.35 -25.85 -7.26
CA LYS A 169 -7.54 -25.18 -6.72
C LYS A 169 -7.29 -24.62 -5.31
N ILE A 170 -6.59 -25.40 -4.47
CA ILE A 170 -6.23 -24.96 -3.11
C ILE A 170 -5.29 -23.75 -3.18
N MET A 171 -4.19 -23.84 -3.94
CA MET A 171 -3.24 -22.73 -4.09
C MET A 171 -3.91 -21.45 -4.61
N VAL A 172 -4.80 -21.57 -5.59
CA VAL A 172 -5.53 -20.41 -6.14
C VAL A 172 -6.49 -19.82 -5.12
N ASN A 173 -7.10 -20.64 -4.24
CA ASN A 173 -7.93 -20.14 -3.15
C ASN A 173 -7.11 -19.37 -2.14
N GLU A 174 -6.00 -19.94 -1.67
CA GLU A 174 -5.09 -19.29 -0.71
C GLU A 174 -4.54 -17.98 -1.27
N PHE A 175 -4.14 -17.95 -2.54
CA PHE A 175 -3.72 -16.73 -3.21
C PHE A 175 -4.81 -15.65 -3.20
N SER A 176 -6.06 -16.03 -3.52
CA SER A 176 -7.20 -15.09 -3.51
C SER A 176 -7.54 -14.60 -2.11
N GLU A 177 -7.37 -15.43 -1.08
CA GLU A 177 -7.60 -15.03 0.32
C GLU A 177 -6.49 -14.14 0.84
N TYR A 178 -5.24 -14.44 0.55
CA TYR A 178 -4.10 -13.60 0.92
C TYR A 178 -4.18 -12.19 0.34
N ALA A 179 -4.71 -12.05 -0.86
CA ALA A 179 -4.90 -10.76 -1.51
C ALA A 179 -6.09 -9.95 -0.96
N ARG A 180 -6.90 -10.50 -0.05
CA ARG A 180 -7.98 -9.75 0.59
C ARG A 180 -7.43 -8.86 1.71
N PRO A 181 -7.88 -7.60 1.79
CA PRO A 181 -7.61 -6.82 2.99
C PRO A 181 -8.17 -7.57 4.22
N PRO A 182 -7.44 -7.58 5.33
CA PRO A 182 -7.90 -8.24 6.54
C PRO A 182 -9.26 -7.68 6.93
N LYS A 183 -10.25 -8.58 7.06
CA LYS A 183 -11.55 -8.19 7.61
C LYS A 183 -11.34 -7.85 9.08
N THR A 184 -11.45 -6.59 9.43
CA THR A 184 -11.51 -6.19 10.84
C THR A 184 -12.82 -6.72 11.43
N HIS A 185 -12.76 -7.83 12.17
CA HIS A 185 -13.81 -8.20 13.10
C HIS A 185 -13.65 -7.30 14.33
N LYS A 186 -14.67 -6.49 14.60
CA LYS A 186 -14.73 -5.73 15.83
C LYS A 186 -15.50 -6.57 16.83
N ASP A 187 -14.78 -7.23 17.70
CA ASP A 187 -15.34 -7.96 18.83
C ASP A 187 -15.16 -7.14 20.11
N GLU A 188 -16.12 -7.23 21.03
CA GLU A 188 -15.94 -6.67 22.37
C GLU A 188 -14.88 -7.51 23.11
N ILE A 189 -13.74 -6.89 23.36
CA ILE A 189 -12.62 -7.55 24.06
C ILE A 189 -12.53 -6.99 25.48
N ARG A 190 -12.43 -7.86 26.45
CA ARG A 190 -12.08 -7.49 27.83
C ARG A 190 -10.58 -7.25 27.91
N ILE A 191 -10.20 -5.98 27.95
CA ILE A 191 -8.79 -5.54 27.95
C ILE A 191 -8.04 -6.10 29.17
N ASP A 192 -8.71 -6.19 30.32
CA ASP A 192 -8.16 -6.80 31.55
C ASP A 192 -7.67 -8.24 31.30
N ARG A 193 -8.49 -9.09 30.71
CA ARG A 193 -8.11 -10.47 30.38
C ARG A 193 -6.98 -10.55 29.36
N LEU A 194 -7.01 -9.69 28.33
CA LEU A 194 -5.96 -9.67 27.31
C LEU A 194 -4.61 -9.28 27.93
N ILE A 195 -4.60 -8.36 28.90
CA ILE A 195 -3.38 -7.97 29.62
C ILE A 195 -2.87 -9.14 30.46
N ASP A 196 -3.75 -9.83 31.18
CA ASP A 196 -3.38 -10.99 31.98
C ASP A 196 -2.78 -12.12 31.13
N GLU A 197 -3.41 -12.45 29.99
CA GLU A 197 -2.90 -13.43 29.01
C GLU A 197 -1.51 -13.06 28.47
N VAL A 198 -1.27 -11.77 28.19
CA VAL A 198 0.04 -11.30 27.71
C VAL A 198 1.09 -11.39 28.83
N ILE A 199 0.74 -11.03 30.06
CA ILE A 199 1.65 -11.14 31.21
C ILE A 199 2.05 -12.62 31.46
N ASP A 200 1.09 -13.54 31.44
CA ASP A 200 1.32 -14.98 31.60
C ASP A 200 2.29 -15.51 30.50
N LEU A 201 2.18 -15.06 29.27
CA LEU A 201 3.10 -15.41 28.17
C LEU A 201 4.57 -14.97 28.46
N TYR A 202 4.75 -13.87 29.17
CA TYR A 202 6.09 -13.37 29.52
C TYR A 202 6.65 -14.02 30.80
N GLU A 203 5.80 -14.45 31.74
CA GLU A 203 6.24 -15.16 32.98
C GLU A 203 6.73 -16.57 32.67
N ILE A 204 6.16 -17.28 31.69
CA ILE A 204 6.59 -18.62 31.26
C ILE A 204 8.02 -18.62 30.64
N LYS A 205 8.56 -17.47 30.24
CA LYS A 205 9.93 -17.34 29.70
C LYS A 205 11.02 -17.13 30.76
N LYS A 206 10.71 -17.21 32.04
CA LYS A 206 11.68 -17.00 33.13
C LYS A 206 12.10 -18.31 33.85
N ILE A 207 11.99 -19.48 33.19
CA ILE A 207 12.55 -20.75 33.67
C ILE A 207 13.73 -21.18 32.82
#